data_820fa720ddbcded13b713b837400a644
#
_entry.id   820fa720ddbcded13b713b837400a644
#
_cell.length_a   1.000
_cell.length_b   1.000
_cell.length_c   1.000
_cell.angle_alpha   90.00
_cell.angle_beta   90.00
_cell.angle_gamma   90.00
#
_symmetry.space_group_name_H-M   'P 1'
#
loop_
_entity.id
_entity.type
_entity.pdbx_description
1 polymer ?
#
loop_
_entity_poly.entity_id
_entity_poly.type
_entity_poly.pdbx_seq_one_letter_code
_entity_poly.pdbx_strand_id
1 'polypeptide(L)'
;MRILVASPAGEAVALALSQLAPDAAVFVATEPKSLHEAIADTVRFDVVVSDLVWNNPGLEFAFDGLDVVNMLIATDRLAPVVVAAQGVSLEEEFLQEAARHPQVVGLYQKSNGVPSLLSAVREAAIGRSMLQERPDADPPPLFELFRGQRGETAGRLAGAIAAGRASDAISLARAAQVGVNTANKVASTYLGPIIRLRGEHDPDLSLTLATVYRWCGLHARYLVSWCRRHGHADVL
;
A
#
# COMPACT_ATOMS: atom_id res chain seq x y z
N MET A 1 -4.51 27.89 1.90
CA MET A 1 -4.33 26.49 1.43
C MET A 1 -4.15 25.58 2.64
N ARG A 2 -4.89 24.46 2.74
CA ARG A 2 -4.81 23.48 3.85
C ARG A 2 -4.14 22.21 3.36
N ILE A 3 -3.01 21.86 3.96
CA ILE A 3 -2.20 20.70 3.58
C ILE A 3 -2.17 19.74 4.77
N LEU A 4 -2.53 18.48 4.54
CA LEU A 4 -2.33 17.40 5.50
C LEU A 4 -1.06 16.63 5.13
N VAL A 5 -0.18 16.42 6.07
CA VAL A 5 1.02 15.58 5.93
C VAL A 5 0.85 14.35 6.82
N ALA A 6 0.57 13.21 6.22
CA ALA A 6 0.40 11.91 6.88
C ALA A 6 1.72 11.10 6.77
N SER A 7 2.61 11.30 7.72
CA SER A 7 3.95 10.70 7.72
C SER A 7 4.57 10.70 9.11
N PRO A 8 5.22 9.62 9.57
CA PRO A 8 5.99 9.62 10.81
C PRO A 8 7.09 10.69 10.87
N ALA A 9 7.59 11.11 9.69
CA ALA A 9 8.62 12.14 9.55
C ALA A 9 8.06 13.47 8.99
N GLY A 10 6.74 13.69 9.07
CA GLY A 10 6.05 14.82 8.44
C GLY A 10 6.53 16.19 8.89
N GLU A 11 6.97 16.32 10.13
CA GLU A 11 7.52 17.57 10.69
C GLU A 11 8.72 18.10 9.91
N ALA A 12 9.52 17.21 9.32
CA ALA A 12 10.71 17.60 8.55
C ALA A 12 10.39 18.46 7.31
N VAL A 13 9.18 18.37 6.77
CA VAL A 13 8.75 19.11 5.57
C VAL A 13 7.71 20.19 5.87
N ALA A 14 7.17 20.22 7.08
CA ALA A 14 6.08 21.11 7.46
C ALA A 14 6.40 22.59 7.25
N LEU A 15 7.60 23.04 7.68
CA LEU A 15 8.05 24.43 7.50
C LEU A 15 8.14 24.80 6.03
N ALA A 16 8.69 23.95 5.17
CA ALA A 16 8.79 24.22 3.74
C ALA A 16 7.41 24.29 3.08
N LEU A 17 6.48 23.42 3.48
CA LEU A 17 5.12 23.42 2.98
C LEU A 17 4.32 24.66 3.43
N SER A 18 4.53 25.15 4.65
CA SER A 18 3.89 26.39 5.13
C SER A 18 4.29 27.65 4.35
N GLN A 19 5.40 27.60 3.65
CA GLN A 19 5.87 28.71 2.78
C GLN A 19 5.29 28.66 1.36
N LEU A 20 4.46 27.65 1.02
CA LEU A 20 3.88 27.54 -0.32
C LEU A 20 2.89 28.68 -0.66
N ALA A 21 2.19 29.19 0.34
CA ALA A 21 1.28 30.32 0.22
C ALA A 21 1.23 31.11 1.53
N PRO A 22 0.93 32.42 1.50
CA PRO A 22 0.88 33.26 2.70
C PRO A 22 -0.10 32.78 3.78
N ASP A 23 -1.14 32.07 3.36
CA ASP A 23 -2.19 31.51 4.22
C ASP A 23 -2.15 29.97 4.30
N ALA A 24 -1.00 29.35 3.97
CA ALA A 24 -0.89 27.90 4.04
C ALA A 24 -0.93 27.41 5.49
N ALA A 25 -1.90 26.55 5.80
CA ALA A 25 -2.00 25.82 7.05
C ALA A 25 -1.59 24.36 6.84
N VAL A 26 -0.58 23.92 7.55
CA VAL A 26 -0.05 22.55 7.48
C VAL A 26 -0.44 21.80 8.74
N PHE A 27 -1.08 20.66 8.55
CA PHE A 27 -1.47 19.71 9.59
C PHE A 27 -0.58 18.50 9.46
N VAL A 28 0.11 18.11 10.52
CA VAL A 28 1.00 16.94 10.51
C VAL A 28 0.40 15.84 11.36
N ALA A 29 0.23 14.67 10.77
CA ALA A 29 -0.21 13.45 11.43
C ALA A 29 0.91 12.42 11.36
N THR A 30 1.54 12.12 12.51
CA THR A 30 2.67 11.19 12.60
C THR A 30 2.26 9.79 12.99
N GLU A 31 0.99 9.60 13.33
CA GLU A 31 0.39 8.32 13.72
C GLU A 31 -1.09 8.23 13.29
N PRO A 32 -1.69 7.02 13.18
CA PRO A 32 -3.07 6.85 12.73
C PRO A 32 -4.11 7.62 13.55
N LYS A 33 -3.88 7.77 14.87
CA LYS A 33 -4.78 8.50 15.76
C LYS A 33 -4.81 9.98 15.41
N SER A 34 -3.64 10.62 15.33
CA SER A 34 -3.54 12.04 14.95
C SER A 34 -4.07 12.33 13.56
N LEU A 35 -3.92 11.35 12.64
CA LEU A 35 -4.52 11.43 11.31
C LEU A 35 -6.06 11.44 11.39
N HIS A 36 -6.63 10.52 12.15
CA HIS A 36 -8.08 10.46 12.33
C HIS A 36 -8.64 11.75 12.93
N GLU A 37 -7.99 12.29 13.95
CA GLU A 37 -8.34 13.57 14.59
C GLU A 37 -8.24 14.73 13.58
N ALA A 38 -7.14 14.83 12.82
CA ALA A 38 -6.99 15.87 11.80
C ALA A 38 -8.08 15.81 10.72
N ILE A 39 -8.46 14.61 10.26
CA ILE A 39 -9.53 14.43 9.27
C ILE A 39 -10.91 14.77 9.87
N ALA A 40 -11.17 14.42 11.13
CA ALA A 40 -12.42 14.70 11.80
C ALA A 40 -12.61 16.21 12.05
N ASP A 41 -11.57 16.89 12.49
CA ASP A 41 -11.62 18.30 12.88
C ASP A 41 -11.53 19.27 11.70
N THR A 42 -11.04 18.83 10.55
CA THR A 42 -10.85 19.68 9.39
C THR A 42 -11.90 19.39 8.30
N VAL A 43 -12.68 20.40 7.94
CA VAL A 43 -13.76 20.26 6.95
C VAL A 43 -13.25 19.85 5.57
N ARG A 44 -12.07 20.36 5.16
CA ARG A 44 -11.49 20.11 3.84
C ARG A 44 -9.98 20.31 3.85
N PHE A 45 -9.28 19.44 3.16
CA PHE A 45 -7.90 19.62 2.74
C PHE A 45 -7.84 19.96 1.26
N ASP A 46 -6.94 20.84 0.87
CA ASP A 46 -6.68 21.15 -0.54
C ASP A 46 -5.70 20.13 -1.14
N VAL A 47 -4.80 19.59 -0.33
CA VAL A 47 -3.87 18.50 -0.70
C VAL A 47 -3.55 17.64 0.54
N VAL A 48 -3.38 16.35 0.32
CA VAL A 48 -2.82 15.41 1.30
C VAL A 48 -1.49 14.89 0.76
N VAL A 49 -0.44 14.97 1.55
CA VAL A 49 0.83 14.29 1.31
C VAL A 49 0.89 13.09 2.23
N SER A 50 1.02 11.89 1.69
CA SER A 50 1.08 10.68 2.50
C SER A 50 2.32 9.87 2.20
N ASP A 51 3.07 9.46 3.22
CA ASP A 51 4.06 8.40 3.05
C ASP A 51 3.37 7.13 2.57
N LEU A 52 3.87 6.54 1.51
CA LEU A 52 3.34 5.29 0.96
C LEU A 52 3.55 4.14 1.94
N VAL A 53 4.73 4.10 2.54
CA VAL A 53 5.11 3.12 3.55
C VAL A 53 5.56 3.88 4.81
N TRP A 54 4.86 3.66 5.92
CA TRP A 54 5.18 4.30 7.19
C TRP A 54 6.35 3.59 7.86
N ASN A 55 7.51 4.26 7.93
CA ASN A 55 8.72 3.73 8.57
C ASN A 55 8.67 3.92 10.09
N ASN A 56 7.72 3.26 10.72
CA ASN A 56 7.59 3.18 12.17
C ASN A 56 7.49 1.70 12.54
N PRO A 57 8.45 1.12 13.29
CA PRO A 57 8.44 -0.31 13.62
C PRO A 57 7.16 -0.80 14.30
N GLY A 58 6.50 0.06 15.09
CA GLY A 58 5.22 -0.27 15.72
C GLY A 58 4.02 -0.31 14.77
N LEU A 59 4.17 0.22 13.56
CA LEU A 59 3.12 0.33 12.55
C LEU A 59 3.42 -0.43 11.26
N GLU A 60 4.58 -1.08 11.16
CA GLU A 60 5.10 -1.67 9.92
C GLU A 60 4.10 -2.53 9.16
N PHE A 61 3.29 -3.31 9.89
CA PHE A 61 2.25 -4.18 9.33
C PHE A 61 0.82 -3.70 9.64
N ALA A 62 0.68 -2.63 10.42
CA ALA A 62 -0.60 -2.16 10.92
C ALA A 62 -1.17 -0.98 10.13
N PHE A 63 -0.32 -0.19 9.44
CA PHE A 63 -0.75 1.03 8.77
C PHE A 63 0.20 1.45 7.64
N ASP A 64 -0.34 2.04 6.57
CA ASP A 64 0.39 2.55 5.40
C ASP A 64 -0.36 3.67 4.67
N GLY A 65 0.20 4.17 3.56
CA GLY A 65 -0.38 5.26 2.79
C GLY A 65 -1.70 4.92 2.11
N LEU A 66 -1.96 3.65 1.81
CA LEU A 66 -3.25 3.21 1.26
C LEU A 66 -4.36 3.24 2.32
N ASP A 67 -4.02 3.02 3.60
CA ASP A 67 -4.98 3.23 4.69
C ASP A 67 -5.36 4.70 4.82
N VAL A 68 -4.42 5.64 4.57
CA VAL A 68 -4.72 7.09 4.53
C VAL A 68 -5.75 7.39 3.44
N VAL A 69 -5.53 6.88 2.23
CA VAL A 69 -6.48 7.06 1.10
C VAL A 69 -7.85 6.48 1.44
N ASN A 70 -7.89 5.25 1.98
CA ASN A 70 -9.14 4.61 2.38
C ASN A 70 -9.86 5.36 3.51
N MET A 71 -9.12 5.94 4.46
CA MET A 71 -9.70 6.76 5.53
C MET A 71 -10.35 8.03 4.99
N LEU A 72 -9.70 8.72 4.04
CA LEU A 72 -10.28 9.89 3.37
C LEU A 72 -11.56 9.53 2.63
N ILE A 73 -11.59 8.39 1.94
CA ILE A 73 -12.79 7.88 1.24
C ILE A 73 -13.90 7.55 2.24
N ALA A 74 -13.59 6.80 3.28
CA ALA A 74 -14.58 6.35 4.27
C ALA A 74 -15.21 7.50 5.07
N THR A 75 -14.50 8.62 5.22
CA THR A 75 -14.99 9.82 5.91
C THR A 75 -15.59 10.88 4.99
N ASP A 76 -15.66 10.59 3.68
CA ASP A 76 -16.11 11.56 2.64
C ASP A 76 -15.29 12.87 2.66
N ARG A 77 -14.00 12.76 2.97
CA ARG A 77 -13.04 13.88 2.99
C ARG A 77 -12.11 13.82 1.79
N LEU A 78 -12.69 13.75 0.59
CA LEU A 78 -11.94 13.61 -0.65
C LEU A 78 -11.03 14.82 -0.88
N ALA A 79 -9.76 14.54 -1.10
CA ALA A 79 -8.73 15.51 -1.43
C ALA A 79 -7.70 14.90 -2.40
N PRO A 80 -7.02 15.70 -3.24
CA PRO A 80 -5.90 15.22 -4.02
C PRO A 80 -4.79 14.69 -3.11
N VAL A 81 -4.31 13.48 -3.39
CA VAL A 81 -3.26 12.82 -2.62
C VAL A 81 -1.97 12.75 -3.44
N VAL A 82 -0.88 13.23 -2.86
CA VAL A 82 0.49 13.01 -3.33
C VAL A 82 1.10 11.94 -2.44
N VAL A 83 1.41 10.78 -3.00
CA VAL A 83 2.08 9.71 -2.27
C VAL A 83 3.60 9.92 -2.30
N ALA A 84 4.23 9.82 -1.13
CA ALA A 84 5.66 9.96 -0.96
C ALA A 84 6.31 8.57 -0.80
N ALA A 85 7.21 8.22 -1.71
CA ALA A 85 7.92 6.94 -1.74
C ALA A 85 9.42 7.12 -1.53
N GLN A 86 10.09 6.10 -0.98
CA GLN A 86 11.55 6.07 -0.87
C GLN A 86 12.21 5.71 -2.20
N GLY A 87 11.48 5.00 -3.07
CA GLY A 87 11.98 4.51 -4.36
C GLY A 87 12.65 3.14 -4.26
N VAL A 88 12.24 2.33 -3.29
CA VAL A 88 12.73 0.95 -3.12
C VAL A 88 11.75 -0.06 -3.71
N SER A 89 12.25 -1.21 -4.13
CA SER A 89 11.45 -2.27 -4.78
C SER A 89 10.28 -2.79 -3.93
N LEU A 90 10.40 -2.73 -2.61
CA LEU A 90 9.33 -3.13 -1.67
C LEU A 90 8.06 -2.26 -1.76
N GLU A 91 8.16 -1.07 -2.36
CA GLU A 91 7.05 -0.13 -2.51
C GLU A 91 6.29 -0.32 -3.83
N GLU A 92 6.79 -1.14 -4.76
CA GLU A 92 6.23 -1.23 -6.12
C GLU A 92 4.75 -1.66 -6.11
N GLU A 93 4.38 -2.69 -5.34
CA GLU A 93 2.99 -3.15 -5.24
C GLU A 93 2.06 -2.08 -4.64
N PHE A 94 2.55 -1.36 -3.64
CA PHE A 94 1.83 -0.24 -3.05
C PHE A 94 1.63 0.90 -4.06
N LEU A 95 2.67 1.22 -4.84
CA LEU A 95 2.61 2.26 -5.87
C LEU A 95 1.61 1.92 -6.97
N GLN A 96 1.62 0.67 -7.42
CA GLN A 96 0.71 0.20 -8.46
C GLN A 96 -0.75 0.26 -7.99
N GLU A 97 -1.02 -0.15 -6.75
CA GLU A 97 -2.36 -0.05 -6.17
C GLU A 97 -2.76 1.40 -5.92
N ALA A 98 -1.88 2.23 -5.34
CA ALA A 98 -2.13 3.65 -5.10
C ALA A 98 -2.52 4.39 -6.37
N ALA A 99 -1.83 4.13 -7.48
CA ALA A 99 -2.10 4.77 -8.77
C ALA A 99 -3.50 4.45 -9.35
N ARG A 100 -4.21 3.47 -8.81
CA ARG A 100 -5.60 3.15 -9.20
C ARG A 100 -6.64 3.94 -8.43
N HIS A 101 -6.26 4.61 -7.36
CA HIS A 101 -7.18 5.46 -6.61
C HIS A 101 -7.31 6.84 -7.27
N PRO A 102 -8.54 7.26 -7.62
CA PRO A 102 -8.76 8.57 -8.31
C PRO A 102 -8.25 9.77 -7.52
N GLN A 103 -8.17 9.65 -6.19
CA GLN A 103 -7.65 10.71 -5.32
C GLN A 103 -6.13 10.85 -5.38
N VAL A 104 -5.41 9.79 -5.76
CA VAL A 104 -3.95 9.84 -5.91
C VAL A 104 -3.62 10.51 -7.23
N VAL A 105 -3.10 11.72 -7.16
CA VAL A 105 -2.82 12.56 -8.34
C VAL A 105 -1.33 12.74 -8.59
N GLY A 106 -0.48 12.29 -7.68
CA GLY A 106 0.96 12.44 -7.83
C GLY A 106 1.77 11.48 -7.00
N LEU A 107 2.98 11.24 -7.49
CA LEU A 107 4.03 10.50 -6.81
C LEU A 107 5.22 11.44 -6.56
N TYR A 108 5.69 11.46 -5.34
CA TYR A 108 6.90 12.14 -4.93
C TYR A 108 7.94 11.13 -4.46
N GLN A 109 9.10 11.09 -5.12
CA GLN A 109 10.24 10.32 -4.63
C GLN A 109 11.03 11.18 -3.64
N LYS A 110 11.21 10.72 -2.41
CA LYS A 110 11.89 11.46 -1.33
C LYS A 110 13.35 11.80 -1.68
N SER A 111 13.99 10.97 -2.50
CA SER A 111 15.34 11.22 -3.03
C SER A 111 15.44 12.48 -3.89
N ASN A 112 14.33 12.98 -4.46
CA ASN A 112 14.31 14.19 -5.29
C ASN A 112 14.29 15.50 -4.48
N GLY A 113 14.28 15.41 -3.16
CA GLY A 113 14.37 16.53 -2.23
C GLY A 113 13.11 17.41 -2.15
N VAL A 114 13.11 18.32 -1.17
CA VAL A 114 11.98 19.18 -0.85
C VAL A 114 11.44 20.01 -2.02
N PRO A 115 12.26 20.61 -2.91
CA PRO A 115 11.74 21.36 -4.05
C PRO A 115 10.79 20.57 -4.95
N SER A 116 11.06 19.28 -5.16
CA SER A 116 10.19 18.38 -5.94
C SER A 116 8.85 18.14 -5.21
N LEU A 117 8.88 17.98 -3.89
CA LEU A 117 7.65 17.89 -3.07
C LEU A 117 6.79 19.15 -3.20
N LEU A 118 7.41 20.35 -3.08
CA LEU A 118 6.69 21.61 -3.20
C LEU A 118 6.04 21.77 -4.57
N SER A 119 6.73 21.35 -5.64
CA SER A 119 6.16 21.35 -7.00
C SER A 119 4.98 20.40 -7.09
N ALA A 120 5.11 19.17 -6.59
CA ALA A 120 4.03 18.18 -6.61
C ALA A 120 2.79 18.67 -5.85
N VAL A 121 2.96 19.28 -4.68
CA VAL A 121 1.86 19.83 -3.88
C VAL A 121 1.16 20.99 -4.61
N ARG A 122 1.89 21.87 -5.29
CA ARG A 122 1.30 22.96 -6.08
C ARG A 122 0.45 22.42 -7.23
N GLU A 123 0.96 21.47 -8.00
CA GLU A 123 0.24 20.86 -9.12
C GLU A 123 -1.03 20.14 -8.62
N ALA A 124 -0.93 19.37 -7.53
CA ALA A 124 -2.06 18.71 -6.90
C ALA A 124 -3.13 19.70 -6.42
N ALA A 125 -2.72 20.83 -5.81
CA ALA A 125 -3.65 21.85 -5.28
C ALA A 125 -4.48 22.55 -6.37
N ILE A 126 -3.98 22.61 -7.61
CA ILE A 126 -4.72 23.15 -8.76
C ILE A 126 -5.44 22.05 -9.56
N GLY A 127 -5.53 20.84 -9.03
CA GLY A 127 -6.26 19.72 -9.63
C GLY A 127 -5.55 19.04 -10.79
N ARG A 128 -4.23 19.22 -10.95
CA ARG A 128 -3.47 18.53 -12.00
C ARG A 128 -3.01 17.17 -11.52
N SER A 129 -3.27 16.14 -12.32
CA SER A 129 -2.65 14.83 -12.12
C SER A 129 -1.26 14.81 -12.74
N MET A 130 -0.29 14.33 -11.97
CA MET A 130 1.10 14.12 -12.39
C MET A 130 1.37 12.63 -12.64
N LEU A 131 0.35 11.78 -12.43
CA LEU A 131 0.47 10.36 -12.76
C LEU A 131 0.40 10.22 -14.28
N GLN A 132 1.42 9.60 -14.86
CA GLN A 132 1.35 9.16 -16.24
C GLN A 132 0.39 7.98 -16.31
N GLU A 133 -0.47 7.96 -17.33
CA GLU A 133 -1.20 6.74 -17.67
C GLU A 133 -0.18 5.63 -17.90
N ARG A 134 -0.12 4.69 -16.96
CA ARG A 134 0.69 3.49 -17.18
C ARG A 134 -0.10 2.59 -18.13
N PRO A 135 0.50 2.13 -19.23
CA PRO A 135 -0.06 1.03 -19.99
C PRO A 135 -0.30 -0.14 -19.04
N ASP A 136 -1.22 -1.03 -19.41
CA ASP A 136 -1.51 -2.21 -18.59
C ASP A 136 -0.21 -2.87 -18.17
N ALA A 137 -0.03 -2.99 -16.84
CA ALA A 137 1.20 -3.52 -16.30
C ALA A 137 1.37 -5.00 -16.72
N ASP A 138 2.51 -5.32 -17.28
CA ASP A 138 2.88 -6.69 -17.59
C ASP A 138 4.15 -7.03 -16.79
N PRO A 139 4.06 -7.91 -15.82
CA PRO A 139 2.90 -8.66 -15.32
C PRO A 139 1.88 -7.81 -14.54
N PRO A 140 0.61 -8.26 -14.44
CA PRO A 140 -0.41 -7.58 -13.66
C PRO A 140 -0.03 -7.46 -12.17
N PRO A 141 -0.40 -6.35 -11.49
CA PRO A 141 -0.10 -6.15 -10.08
C PRO A 141 -0.87 -7.13 -9.18
N LEU A 142 -0.34 -7.38 -7.98
CA LEU A 142 -0.91 -8.36 -7.05
C LEU A 142 -2.36 -8.07 -6.69
N PHE A 143 -2.75 -6.81 -6.48
CA PHE A 143 -4.13 -6.48 -6.13
C PHE A 143 -5.14 -6.88 -7.23
N GLU A 144 -4.73 -6.91 -8.50
CA GLU A 144 -5.56 -7.39 -9.60
C GLU A 144 -5.61 -8.91 -9.65
N LEU A 145 -4.48 -9.58 -9.41
CA LEU A 145 -4.37 -11.04 -9.38
C LEU A 145 -5.11 -11.67 -8.20
N PHE A 146 -5.35 -10.90 -7.14
CA PHE A 146 -6.12 -11.33 -5.98
C PHE A 146 -7.63 -11.07 -6.10
N ARG A 147 -8.12 -10.60 -7.26
CA ARG A 147 -9.56 -10.42 -7.51
C ARG A 147 -10.27 -11.74 -7.80
N GLY A 148 -11.56 -11.76 -7.44
CA GLY A 148 -12.44 -12.93 -7.60
C GLY A 148 -12.10 -14.08 -6.66
N GLN A 149 -12.98 -15.05 -6.58
CA GLN A 149 -12.95 -16.12 -5.55
C GLN A 149 -11.61 -16.87 -5.47
N ARG A 150 -10.99 -17.17 -6.62
CA ARG A 150 -9.69 -17.85 -6.64
C ARG A 150 -8.55 -16.93 -6.25
N GLY A 151 -8.59 -15.68 -6.70
CA GLY A 151 -7.61 -14.65 -6.35
C GLY A 151 -7.67 -14.31 -4.87
N GLU A 152 -8.85 -14.12 -4.30
CA GLU A 152 -9.07 -13.89 -2.87
C GLU A 152 -8.54 -15.05 -2.03
N THR A 153 -8.79 -16.30 -2.46
CA THR A 153 -8.21 -17.47 -1.79
C THR A 153 -6.69 -17.45 -1.83
N ALA A 154 -6.09 -17.07 -2.97
CA ALA A 154 -4.64 -16.92 -3.09
C ALA A 154 -4.11 -15.82 -2.17
N GLY A 155 -4.77 -14.66 -2.12
CA GLY A 155 -4.43 -13.55 -1.22
C GLY A 155 -4.50 -13.95 0.27
N ARG A 156 -5.56 -14.64 0.68
CA ARG A 156 -5.70 -15.19 2.06
C ARG A 156 -4.58 -16.15 2.43
N LEU A 157 -4.25 -17.08 1.53
CA LEU A 157 -3.14 -18.01 1.73
C LEU A 157 -1.80 -17.26 1.84
N ALA A 158 -1.57 -16.29 0.95
CA ALA A 158 -0.37 -15.47 0.95
C ALA A 158 -0.25 -14.65 2.24
N GLY A 159 -1.34 -14.01 2.68
CA GLY A 159 -1.39 -13.23 3.92
C GLY A 159 -1.09 -14.07 5.16
N ALA A 160 -1.70 -15.26 5.29
CA ALA A 160 -1.45 -16.17 6.41
C ALA A 160 0.03 -16.62 6.49
N ILE A 161 0.67 -16.87 5.33
CA ILE A 161 2.10 -17.18 5.26
C ILE A 161 2.92 -15.95 5.64
N ALA A 162 2.63 -14.80 5.05
CA ALA A 162 3.33 -13.54 5.26
C ALA A 162 3.28 -13.06 6.71
N ALA A 163 2.15 -13.28 7.38
CA ALA A 163 1.96 -13.00 8.81
C ALA A 163 2.64 -14.02 9.74
N GLY A 164 3.31 -15.04 9.21
CA GLY A 164 3.97 -16.08 10.01
C GLY A 164 3.01 -17.05 10.72
N ARG A 165 1.74 -17.09 10.30
CA ARG A 165 0.69 -17.93 10.94
C ARG A 165 0.70 -19.38 10.49
N ALA A 166 1.52 -19.70 9.49
CA ALA A 166 1.57 -21.02 8.88
C ALA A 166 3.00 -21.50 8.65
N SER A 167 3.30 -22.72 9.07
CA SER A 167 4.57 -23.43 8.81
C SER A 167 4.40 -24.65 7.92
N ASP A 168 3.17 -25.15 7.78
CA ASP A 168 2.79 -26.33 7.01
C ASP A 168 1.36 -26.22 6.45
N ALA A 169 0.92 -27.21 5.67
CA ALA A 169 -0.40 -27.19 5.04
C ALA A 169 -1.58 -27.21 6.05
N ILE A 170 -1.41 -27.84 7.21
CA ILE A 170 -2.47 -27.92 8.23
C ILE A 170 -2.62 -26.57 8.93
N SER A 171 -1.53 -25.97 9.38
CA SER A 171 -1.53 -24.64 9.98
C SER A 171 -1.98 -23.57 8.97
N LEU A 172 -1.58 -23.70 7.68
CA LEU A 172 -2.03 -22.82 6.61
C LEU A 172 -3.54 -22.92 6.37
N ALA A 173 -4.09 -24.15 6.32
CA ALA A 173 -5.51 -24.35 6.17
C ALA A 173 -6.31 -23.67 7.29
N ARG A 174 -5.84 -23.82 8.53
CA ARG A 174 -6.47 -23.19 9.71
C ARG A 174 -6.36 -21.69 9.67
N ALA A 175 -5.15 -21.14 9.43
CA ALA A 175 -4.89 -19.70 9.41
C ALA A 175 -5.66 -19.02 8.29
N ALA A 176 -5.66 -19.56 7.07
CA ALA A 176 -6.36 -18.99 5.92
C ALA A 176 -7.87 -19.35 5.88
N GLN A 177 -8.37 -20.14 6.85
CA GLN A 177 -9.75 -20.61 6.91
C GLN A 177 -10.22 -21.33 5.63
N VAL A 178 -9.37 -22.19 5.10
CA VAL A 178 -9.65 -23.01 3.90
C VAL A 178 -9.53 -24.50 4.21
N GLY A 179 -10.01 -25.35 3.32
CA GLY A 179 -9.79 -26.80 3.47
C GLY A 179 -8.32 -27.18 3.30
N VAL A 180 -7.87 -28.26 3.98
CA VAL A 180 -6.49 -28.76 3.88
C VAL A 180 -6.10 -29.07 2.43
N ASN A 181 -7.03 -29.58 1.62
CA ASN A 181 -6.82 -29.83 0.20
C ASN A 181 -6.52 -28.54 -0.59
N THR A 182 -7.11 -27.41 -0.19
CA THR A 182 -6.84 -26.10 -0.78
C THR A 182 -5.44 -25.64 -0.39
N ALA A 183 -5.07 -25.76 0.89
CA ALA A 183 -3.73 -25.42 1.37
C ALA A 183 -2.64 -26.26 0.71
N ASN A 184 -2.86 -27.57 0.52
CA ASN A 184 -1.93 -28.45 -0.20
C ASN A 184 -1.70 -28.02 -1.67
N LYS A 185 -2.67 -27.33 -2.28
CA LYS A 185 -2.57 -26.83 -3.66
C LYS A 185 -2.01 -25.42 -3.76
N VAL A 186 -1.49 -24.83 -2.67
CA VAL A 186 -1.00 -23.44 -2.67
C VAL A 186 0.07 -23.22 -3.74
N ALA A 187 1.03 -24.12 -3.89
CA ALA A 187 2.11 -24.01 -4.87
C ALA A 187 1.66 -24.36 -6.30
N SER A 188 0.76 -25.33 -6.48
CA SER A 188 0.36 -25.79 -7.81
C SER A 188 -0.78 -24.97 -8.42
N THR A 189 -1.71 -24.47 -7.60
CA THR A 189 -2.98 -23.94 -8.09
C THR A 189 -3.19 -22.46 -7.75
N TYR A 190 -2.75 -21.99 -6.60
CA TYR A 190 -3.05 -20.64 -6.12
C TYR A 190 -1.91 -19.66 -6.34
N LEU A 191 -0.83 -19.75 -5.56
CA LEU A 191 0.28 -18.81 -5.61
C LEU A 191 1.31 -19.14 -6.70
N GLY A 192 1.54 -20.43 -6.99
CA GLY A 192 2.51 -20.80 -8.00
C GLY A 192 2.24 -20.21 -9.40
N PRO A 193 1.02 -20.25 -9.92
CA PRO A 193 0.68 -19.57 -11.17
C PRO A 193 0.93 -18.06 -11.15
N ILE A 194 0.65 -17.40 -10.04
CA ILE A 194 0.90 -15.96 -9.84
C ILE A 194 2.39 -15.67 -9.89
N ILE A 195 3.19 -16.42 -9.12
CA ILE A 195 4.66 -16.26 -9.06
C ILE A 195 5.30 -16.46 -10.43
N ARG A 196 4.84 -17.44 -11.20
CA ARG A 196 5.32 -17.69 -12.58
C ARG A 196 4.91 -16.58 -13.54
N LEU A 197 3.64 -16.17 -13.49
CA LEU A 197 3.12 -15.09 -14.35
C LEU A 197 3.93 -13.80 -14.16
N ARG A 198 4.38 -13.55 -12.94
CA ARG A 198 5.16 -12.36 -12.59
C ARG A 198 6.66 -12.51 -12.89
N GLY A 199 7.10 -13.66 -13.37
CA GLY A 199 8.52 -13.90 -13.63
C GLY A 199 9.40 -13.91 -12.37
N GLU A 200 8.80 -14.08 -11.19
CA GLU A 200 9.49 -14.02 -9.89
C GLU A 200 10.00 -15.40 -9.43
N HIS A 201 10.12 -16.33 -10.36
CA HIS A 201 10.70 -17.66 -10.17
C HIS A 201 11.37 -18.13 -11.45
N ASP A 202 12.55 -18.72 -11.31
CA ASP A 202 13.27 -19.31 -12.43
C ASP A 202 12.40 -20.41 -13.10
N PRO A 203 12.07 -20.29 -14.38
CA PRO A 203 11.20 -21.24 -15.09
C PRO A 203 11.79 -22.66 -15.14
N ASP A 204 13.11 -22.81 -15.08
CA ASP A 204 13.80 -24.10 -15.13
C ASP A 204 13.80 -24.83 -13.78
N LEU A 205 13.40 -24.16 -12.73
CA LEU A 205 13.31 -24.74 -11.38
C LEU A 205 11.88 -25.16 -11.02
N SER A 206 11.78 -26.24 -10.23
CA SER A 206 10.52 -26.67 -9.66
C SER A 206 10.01 -25.67 -8.63
N LEU A 207 8.78 -25.19 -8.79
CA LEU A 207 8.14 -24.32 -7.83
C LEU A 207 7.64 -25.16 -6.64
N THR A 208 8.35 -25.07 -5.53
CA THR A 208 8.09 -25.81 -4.30
C THR A 208 7.31 -25.01 -3.27
N LEU A 209 6.82 -25.66 -2.22
CA LEU A 209 6.22 -24.97 -1.08
C LEU A 209 7.20 -23.98 -0.42
N ALA A 210 8.47 -24.36 -0.29
CA ALA A 210 9.52 -23.48 0.24
C ALA A 210 9.69 -22.20 -0.62
N THR A 211 9.61 -22.33 -1.95
CA THR A 211 9.63 -21.19 -2.87
C THR A 211 8.46 -20.25 -2.61
N VAL A 212 7.25 -20.78 -2.42
CA VAL A 212 6.06 -19.98 -2.11
C VAL A 212 6.21 -19.22 -0.79
N TYR A 213 6.69 -19.90 0.26
CA TYR A 213 6.92 -19.27 1.57
C TYR A 213 7.95 -18.15 1.49
N ARG A 214 9.07 -18.39 0.78
CA ARG A 214 10.09 -17.37 0.55
C ARG A 214 9.51 -16.17 -0.19
N TRP A 215 8.73 -16.40 -1.25
CA TRP A 215 8.08 -15.36 -2.02
C TRP A 215 7.11 -14.52 -1.15
N CYS A 216 6.27 -15.18 -0.36
CA CYS A 216 5.40 -14.48 0.60
C CYS A 216 6.20 -13.65 1.61
N GLY A 217 7.36 -14.14 2.06
CA GLY A 217 8.25 -13.38 2.94
C GLY A 217 8.81 -12.11 2.28
N LEU A 218 9.18 -12.18 1.00
CA LEU A 218 9.67 -11.01 0.25
C LEU A 218 8.59 -9.95 0.05
N HIS A 219 7.32 -10.36 -0.10
CA HIS A 219 6.17 -9.46 -0.28
C HIS A 219 5.37 -9.25 1.03
N ALA A 220 5.90 -9.66 2.19
CA ALA A 220 5.11 -9.77 3.43
C ALA A 220 4.39 -8.47 3.79
N ARG A 221 5.07 -7.33 3.69
CA ARG A 221 4.51 -6.04 4.04
C ARG A 221 3.26 -5.70 3.22
N TYR A 222 3.35 -5.90 1.91
CA TYR A 222 2.23 -5.66 1.01
C TYR A 222 1.09 -6.68 1.23
N LEU A 223 1.42 -7.97 1.35
CA LEU A 223 0.43 -9.05 1.52
C LEU A 223 -0.39 -8.88 2.80
N VAL A 224 0.27 -8.54 3.91
CA VAL A 224 -0.41 -8.24 5.18
C VAL A 224 -1.29 -6.99 5.04
N SER A 225 -0.76 -5.93 4.45
CA SER A 225 -1.52 -4.70 4.17
C SER A 225 -2.74 -4.97 3.30
N TRP A 226 -2.58 -5.72 2.22
CA TRP A 226 -3.68 -6.10 1.34
C TRP A 226 -4.78 -6.87 2.11
N CYS A 227 -4.42 -7.89 2.89
CA CYS A 227 -5.39 -8.65 3.70
C CYS A 227 -6.15 -7.74 4.67
N ARG A 228 -5.48 -6.83 5.36
CA ARG A 228 -6.10 -5.90 6.30
C ARG A 228 -7.13 -5.01 5.60
N ARG A 229 -6.80 -4.45 4.43
CA ARG A 229 -7.65 -3.51 3.69
C ARG A 229 -8.81 -4.18 2.93
N HIS A 230 -8.68 -5.46 2.60
CA HIS A 230 -9.70 -6.19 1.81
C HIS A 230 -10.57 -7.13 2.66
N GLY A 231 -10.67 -6.89 3.98
CA GLY A 231 -11.56 -7.63 4.85
C GLY A 231 -11.06 -9.03 5.24
N HIS A 232 -9.77 -9.28 5.07
CA HIS A 232 -9.11 -10.54 5.41
C HIS A 232 -8.18 -10.43 6.63
N ALA A 233 -8.47 -9.51 7.56
CA ALA A 233 -7.69 -9.34 8.79
C ALA A 233 -7.75 -10.58 9.71
N ASP A 234 -8.71 -11.45 9.50
CA ASP A 234 -8.90 -12.72 10.21
C ASP A 234 -7.77 -13.75 9.96
N VAL A 235 -7.00 -13.58 8.88
CA VAL A 235 -5.86 -14.47 8.56
C VAL A 235 -4.52 -13.97 9.14
N LEU A 236 -4.50 -12.75 9.72
CA LEU A 236 -3.29 -12.09 10.21
C LEU A 236 -2.98 -12.40 11.68
#